data_d26dec69aeb1353667049c81230fb43b
#
_entry.id   d26dec69aeb1353667049c81230fb43b
#
_cell.length_a   1.000
_cell.length_b   1.000
_cell.length_c   1.000
_cell.angle_alpha   90.00
_cell.angle_beta   90.00
_cell.angle_gamma   90.00
#
_symmetry.space_group_name_H-M   'P 1'
#
loop_
_entity.id
_entity.type
_entity.pdbx_description
1 polymer ?
#
loop_
_entity_poly.entity_id
_entity_poly.type
_entity_poly.pdbx_seq_one_letter_code
_entity_poly.pdbx_strand_id
1 'polypeptide(L)'
;MTAYDIDHLTEFVPTARAALEQALVARFGLHDGMEAAAEAVAYGCEHWDRVGAMGNPVGYLYRVGEGRAKRRGTRRLREGLLVAEPSTTDSLVDVDLQRALARLTPPQRVAIVLVHAHGHTYGEAARIMDLPVTAVTNHLTRGLARLRQFMEER
;
A
#
# COMPACT_ATOMS: atom_id res chain seq x y z
N MET A 1 27.77 9.68 -2.62
CA MET A 1 26.66 9.84 -3.57
C MET A 1 27.16 10.56 -4.80
N THR A 2 27.05 9.96 -5.96
CA THR A 2 27.49 10.56 -7.24
C THR A 2 26.36 11.37 -7.85
N ALA A 3 26.68 12.22 -8.88
CA ALA A 3 25.64 12.96 -9.62
C ALA A 3 24.61 12.01 -10.27
N TYR A 4 25.08 10.86 -10.77
CA TYR A 4 24.22 9.80 -11.33
C TYR A 4 23.24 9.26 -10.28
N ASP A 5 23.71 9.03 -9.06
CA ASP A 5 22.84 8.55 -7.97
C ASP A 5 21.77 9.59 -7.59
N ILE A 6 22.11 10.86 -7.62
CA ILE A 6 21.17 11.96 -7.33
C ILE A 6 20.09 12.04 -8.41
N ASP A 7 20.48 11.94 -9.69
CA ASP A 7 19.54 11.98 -10.80
C ASP A 7 18.58 10.78 -10.75
N HIS A 8 19.09 9.59 -10.50
CA HIS A 8 18.28 8.37 -10.31
C HIS A 8 17.30 8.49 -9.16
N LEU A 9 17.76 9.01 -8.03
CA LEU A 9 16.89 9.26 -6.87
C LEU A 9 15.80 10.27 -7.18
N THR A 10 16.14 11.35 -7.85
CA THR A 10 15.21 12.42 -8.24
C THR A 10 14.10 11.90 -9.17
N GLU A 11 14.42 11.00 -10.09
CA GLU A 11 13.44 10.37 -10.97
C GLU A 11 12.60 9.33 -10.23
N PHE A 12 13.21 8.58 -9.35
CA PHE A 12 12.56 7.47 -8.62
C PHE A 12 11.53 7.95 -7.61
N VAL A 13 11.84 8.98 -6.83
CA VAL A 13 11.04 9.37 -5.65
C VAL A 13 9.59 9.73 -5.98
N PRO A 14 9.26 10.54 -6.98
CA PRO A 14 7.86 10.91 -7.24
C PRO A 14 6.98 9.70 -7.58
N THR A 15 7.45 8.82 -8.45
CA THR A 15 6.73 7.62 -8.88
C THR A 15 6.58 6.61 -7.75
N ALA A 16 7.67 6.36 -7.02
CA ALA A 16 7.67 5.45 -5.88
C ALA A 16 6.76 5.95 -4.76
N ARG A 17 6.82 7.24 -4.46
CA ARG A 17 5.96 7.86 -3.44
C ARG A 17 4.49 7.67 -3.76
N ALA A 18 4.07 7.94 -4.98
CA ALA A 18 2.68 7.75 -5.41
C ALA A 18 2.24 6.29 -5.25
N ALA A 19 3.04 5.34 -5.70
CA ALA A 19 2.74 3.91 -5.58
C ALA A 19 2.67 3.45 -4.12
N LEU A 20 3.61 3.90 -3.28
CA LEU A 20 3.64 3.57 -1.85
C LEU A 20 2.44 4.15 -1.10
N GLU A 21 2.08 5.39 -1.38
CA GLU A 21 0.88 6.02 -0.81
C GLU A 21 -0.38 5.23 -1.18
N GLN A 22 -0.56 4.90 -2.45
CA GLN A 22 -1.71 4.13 -2.92
C GLN A 22 -1.82 2.77 -2.21
N ALA A 23 -0.74 2.02 -2.16
CA ALA A 23 -0.74 0.68 -1.57
C ALA A 23 -0.88 0.70 -0.04
N LEU A 24 -0.14 1.57 0.64
CA LEU A 24 -0.15 1.64 2.10
C LEU A 24 -1.44 2.26 2.65
N VAL A 25 -2.01 3.24 1.96
CA VAL A 25 -3.34 3.78 2.31
C VAL A 25 -4.43 2.73 2.12
N ALA A 26 -4.38 1.95 1.04
CA ALA A 26 -5.32 0.85 0.83
C ALA A 26 -5.25 -0.19 1.96
N ARG A 27 -4.07 -0.40 2.54
CA ARG A 27 -3.87 -1.39 3.60
C ARG A 27 -4.17 -0.87 4.99
N PHE A 28 -3.70 0.33 5.34
CA PHE A 28 -3.69 0.84 6.72
C PHE A 28 -4.60 2.04 6.95
N GLY A 29 -5.27 2.54 5.91
CA GLY A 29 -6.06 3.76 5.98
C GLY A 29 -5.24 5.01 5.65
N LEU A 30 -5.94 6.15 5.52
CA LEU A 30 -5.33 7.38 5.01
C LEU A 30 -4.17 7.88 5.89
N HIS A 31 -4.43 8.05 7.19
CA HIS A 31 -3.42 8.60 8.10
C HIS A 31 -2.19 7.70 8.24
N ASP A 32 -2.39 6.45 8.63
CA ASP A 32 -1.30 5.50 8.84
C ASP A 32 -0.59 5.12 7.54
N GLY A 33 -1.34 5.02 6.44
CA GLY A 33 -0.80 4.73 5.13
C GLY A 33 0.09 5.84 4.61
N MET A 34 -0.33 7.09 4.73
CA MET A 34 0.46 8.25 4.30
C MET A 34 1.73 8.41 5.14
N GLU A 35 1.62 8.21 6.44
CA GLU A 35 2.77 8.26 7.35
C GLU A 35 3.78 7.14 7.04
N ALA A 36 3.30 5.92 6.83
CA ALA A 36 4.15 4.78 6.45
C ALA A 36 4.85 5.01 5.10
N ALA A 37 4.15 5.58 4.13
CA ALA A 37 4.73 5.90 2.82
C ALA A 37 5.82 6.97 2.94
N ALA A 38 5.59 8.02 3.72
CA ALA A 38 6.60 9.06 3.96
C ALA A 38 7.86 8.49 4.64
N GLU A 39 7.70 7.64 5.63
CA GLU A 39 8.82 6.97 6.31
C GLU A 39 9.58 6.02 5.37
N ALA A 40 8.86 5.28 4.53
CA ALA A 40 9.48 4.39 3.55
C ALA A 40 10.32 5.17 2.53
N VAL A 41 9.79 6.28 2.03
CA VAL A 41 10.53 7.16 1.10
C VAL A 41 11.76 7.76 1.78
N ALA A 42 11.63 8.26 3.00
CA ALA A 42 12.76 8.80 3.78
C ALA A 42 13.84 7.73 3.98
N TYR A 43 13.45 6.52 4.32
CA TYR A 43 14.37 5.40 4.45
C TYR A 43 15.11 5.12 3.12
N GLY A 44 14.39 5.11 2.01
CA GLY A 44 14.96 4.91 0.68
C GLY A 44 15.98 6.00 0.32
N CYS A 45 15.70 7.25 0.64
CA CYS A 45 16.64 8.36 0.43
C CYS A 45 17.91 8.22 1.28
N GLU A 46 17.76 7.87 2.55
CA GLU A 46 18.90 7.69 3.46
C GLU A 46 19.80 6.51 3.08
N HIS A 47 19.24 5.47 2.47
CA HIS A 47 19.93 4.23 2.11
C HIS A 47 19.95 3.99 0.60
N TRP A 48 19.96 5.05 -0.20
CA TRP A 48 19.84 4.94 -1.64
C TRP A 48 20.99 4.16 -2.30
N ASP A 49 22.19 4.21 -1.76
CA ASP A 49 23.33 3.41 -2.19
C ASP A 49 23.00 1.91 -2.24
N ARG A 50 22.23 1.41 -1.28
CA ARG A 50 21.77 0.03 -1.20
C ARG A 50 20.45 -0.20 -1.89
N VAL A 51 19.47 0.65 -1.62
CA VAL A 51 18.10 0.51 -2.14
C VAL A 51 18.05 0.72 -3.65
N GLY A 52 18.76 1.70 -4.18
CA GLY A 52 18.82 1.99 -5.62
C GLY A 52 19.45 0.88 -6.44
N ALA A 53 20.27 0.03 -5.84
CA ALA A 53 20.90 -1.12 -6.49
C ALA A 53 20.02 -2.39 -6.50
N MET A 54 18.89 -2.38 -5.79
CA MET A 54 17.99 -3.53 -5.74
C MET A 54 17.21 -3.70 -7.05
N GLY A 55 16.83 -4.94 -7.36
CA GLY A 55 16.02 -5.26 -8.53
C GLY A 55 14.59 -4.68 -8.47
N ASN A 56 14.05 -4.48 -7.27
CA ASN A 56 12.71 -3.92 -7.06
C ASN A 56 12.70 -2.97 -5.85
N PRO A 57 13.23 -1.75 -6.00
CA PRO A 57 13.29 -0.79 -4.89
C PRO A 57 11.91 -0.44 -4.32
N VAL A 58 10.91 -0.23 -5.15
CA VAL A 58 9.56 0.14 -4.70
C VAL A 58 8.93 -0.96 -3.85
N GLY A 59 9.06 -2.21 -4.27
CA GLY A 59 8.54 -3.35 -3.51
C GLY A 59 9.24 -3.52 -2.16
N TYR A 60 10.53 -3.31 -2.13
CA TYR A 60 11.29 -3.31 -0.88
C TYR A 60 10.81 -2.19 0.07
N LEU A 61 10.63 -0.98 -0.44
CA LEU A 61 10.14 0.14 0.35
C LEU A 61 8.69 -0.06 0.81
N TYR A 62 7.87 -0.73 0.02
CA TYR A 62 6.54 -1.13 0.47
C TYR A 62 6.61 -2.02 1.72
N ARG A 63 7.51 -2.99 1.74
CA ARG A 63 7.73 -3.84 2.92
C ARG A 63 8.27 -3.07 4.12
N VAL A 64 9.13 -2.08 3.89
CA VAL A 64 9.61 -1.20 4.96
C VAL A 64 8.45 -0.42 5.57
N GLY A 65 7.61 0.19 4.75
CA GLY A 65 6.43 0.94 5.20
C GLY A 65 5.41 0.05 5.92
N GLU A 66 5.15 -1.14 5.37
CA GLU A 66 4.29 -2.14 6.00
C GLU A 66 4.77 -2.53 7.40
N GLY A 67 6.04 -2.82 7.55
CA GLY A 67 6.63 -3.17 8.85
C GLY A 67 6.54 -2.04 9.87
N ARG A 68 6.74 -0.81 9.44
CA ARG A 68 6.62 0.37 10.31
C ARG A 68 5.20 0.63 10.75
N ALA A 69 4.23 0.53 9.85
CA ALA A 69 2.82 0.68 10.17
C ALA A 69 2.33 -0.39 11.15
N LYS A 70 2.75 -1.64 10.94
CA LYS A 70 2.42 -2.74 11.84
C LYS A 70 2.98 -2.54 13.25
N ARG A 71 4.23 -2.09 13.36
CA ARG A 71 4.86 -1.82 14.66
C ARG A 71 4.16 -0.69 15.41
N ARG A 72 3.75 0.37 14.73
CA ARG A 72 2.96 1.44 15.32
C ARG A 72 1.61 0.95 15.81
N GLY A 73 0.91 0.15 15.01
CA GLY A 73 -0.35 -0.47 15.39
C GLY A 73 -0.24 -1.32 16.63
N THR A 74 0.80 -2.16 16.72
CA THR A 74 1.09 -2.98 17.91
C THR A 74 1.38 -2.13 19.13
N ARG A 75 2.17 -1.05 18.98
CA ARG A 75 2.47 -0.14 20.09
C ARG A 75 1.22 0.60 20.58
N ARG A 76 0.39 1.10 19.68
CA ARG A 76 -0.90 1.72 20.02
C ARG A 76 -1.81 0.77 20.78
N LEU A 77 -1.84 -0.49 20.37
CA LEU A 77 -2.59 -1.55 21.04
C LEU A 77 -2.12 -1.74 22.50
N ARG A 78 -0.81 -1.82 22.70
CA ARG A 78 -0.21 -1.96 24.04
C ARG A 78 -0.45 -0.75 24.94
N GLU A 79 -0.48 0.44 24.36
CA GLU A 79 -0.70 1.70 25.08
C GLU A 79 -2.19 1.99 25.32
N GLY A 80 -3.10 1.13 24.86
CA GLY A 80 -4.54 1.32 24.98
C GLY A 80 -5.08 2.48 24.13
N LEU A 81 -4.31 2.93 23.15
CA LEU A 81 -4.63 4.07 22.29
C LEU A 81 -5.45 3.65 21.05
N LEU A 82 -5.93 2.42 20.99
CA LEU A 82 -6.82 1.98 19.93
C LEU A 82 -8.20 2.61 20.07
N VAL A 83 -8.31 3.81 19.56
CA VAL A 83 -9.56 4.26 19.00
C VAL A 83 -9.50 3.86 17.53
N ALA A 84 -10.30 2.88 17.13
CA ALA A 84 -10.57 2.65 15.72
C ALA A 84 -11.32 3.88 15.22
N GLU A 85 -10.58 4.89 14.82
CA GLU A 85 -11.17 5.99 14.07
C GLU A 85 -11.60 5.41 12.72
N PRO A 86 -12.88 5.46 12.38
CA PRO A 86 -13.27 5.20 11.02
C PRO A 86 -12.51 6.20 10.17
N SER A 87 -11.77 5.71 9.18
CA SER A 87 -11.17 6.58 8.18
C SER A 87 -12.29 7.43 7.59
N THR A 88 -12.42 8.65 8.06
CA THR A 88 -13.20 9.66 7.37
C THR A 88 -12.41 10.03 6.13
N THR A 89 -12.43 9.14 5.17
CA THR A 89 -12.10 9.53 3.82
C THR A 89 -13.27 10.36 3.37
N ASP A 90 -13.05 11.65 3.38
CA ASP A 90 -14.02 12.63 2.98
C ASP A 90 -14.61 12.27 1.61
N SER A 91 -15.94 12.19 1.63
CA SER A 91 -16.86 12.41 0.55
C SER A 91 -16.69 11.63 -0.76
N LEU A 92 -17.70 10.92 -1.13
CA LEU A 92 -18.07 10.34 -2.41
C LEU A 92 -17.72 8.86 -2.61
N VAL A 93 -16.97 8.22 -1.75
CA VAL A 93 -16.88 6.76 -1.76
C VAL A 93 -18.09 6.23 -1.01
N ASP A 94 -18.90 5.45 -1.70
CA ASP A 94 -20.02 4.72 -1.12
C ASP A 94 -19.57 4.05 0.18
N VAL A 95 -20.22 4.38 1.29
CA VAL A 95 -19.92 3.82 2.62
C VAL A 95 -19.98 2.29 2.59
N ASP A 96 -20.84 1.75 1.75
CA ASP A 96 -21.00 0.31 1.58
C ASP A 96 -19.80 -0.32 0.86
N LEU A 97 -19.23 0.38 -0.11
CA LEU A 97 -18.00 -0.05 -0.76
C LEU A 97 -16.83 -0.05 0.24
N GLN A 98 -16.72 0.97 1.07
CA GLN A 98 -15.68 1.01 2.12
C GLN A 98 -15.83 -0.15 3.11
N ARG A 99 -17.06 -0.45 3.54
CA ARG A 99 -17.34 -1.59 4.41
C ARG A 99 -17.00 -2.91 3.75
N ALA A 100 -17.32 -3.05 2.46
CA ALA A 100 -17.00 -4.24 1.69
C ALA A 100 -15.48 -4.43 1.55
N LEU A 101 -14.76 -3.36 1.22
CA LEU A 101 -13.29 -3.37 1.13
C LEU A 101 -12.64 -3.72 2.48
N ALA A 102 -13.19 -3.23 3.58
CA ALA A 102 -12.68 -3.53 4.92
C ALA A 102 -12.82 -5.01 5.30
N ARG A 103 -13.71 -5.75 4.66
CA ARG A 103 -13.88 -7.21 4.87
C ARG A 103 -12.89 -8.07 4.09
N LEU A 104 -12.20 -7.49 3.12
CA LEU A 104 -11.18 -8.20 2.37
C LEU A 104 -9.93 -8.42 3.22
N THR A 105 -9.16 -9.46 2.90
CA THR A 105 -7.81 -9.57 3.45
C THR A 105 -6.98 -8.38 2.98
N PRO A 106 -5.94 -7.96 3.72
CA PRO A 106 -5.09 -6.85 3.29
C PRO A 106 -4.54 -7.01 1.87
N PRO A 107 -3.96 -8.14 1.46
CA PRO A 107 -3.46 -8.26 0.08
C PRO A 107 -4.58 -8.23 -0.98
N GLN A 108 -5.75 -8.76 -0.69
CA GLN A 108 -6.90 -8.65 -1.61
C GLN A 108 -7.31 -7.18 -1.81
N ARG A 109 -7.42 -6.45 -0.73
CA ARG A 109 -7.79 -5.02 -0.75
C ARG A 109 -6.76 -4.19 -1.50
N VAL A 110 -5.47 -4.36 -1.20
CA VAL A 110 -4.38 -3.65 -1.88
C VAL A 110 -4.38 -3.95 -3.38
N ALA A 111 -4.47 -5.21 -3.77
CA ALA A 111 -4.48 -5.60 -5.18
C ALA A 111 -5.67 -4.97 -5.93
N ILE A 112 -6.86 -5.01 -5.36
CA ILE A 112 -8.06 -4.42 -5.96
C ILE A 112 -7.92 -2.90 -6.11
N VAL A 113 -7.46 -2.21 -5.09
CA VAL A 113 -7.29 -0.76 -5.12
C VAL A 113 -6.23 -0.35 -6.15
N LEU A 114 -5.09 -1.04 -6.20
CA LEU A 114 -4.05 -0.74 -7.18
C LEU A 114 -4.53 -0.92 -8.62
N VAL A 115 -5.18 -2.02 -8.91
CA VAL A 115 -5.60 -2.35 -10.28
C VAL A 115 -6.86 -1.58 -10.68
N HIS A 116 -7.90 -1.62 -9.89
CA HIS A 116 -9.21 -1.09 -10.27
C HIS A 116 -9.42 0.39 -9.92
N ALA A 117 -8.82 0.90 -8.85
CA ALA A 117 -8.95 2.31 -8.49
C ALA A 117 -7.84 3.17 -9.11
N HIS A 118 -6.62 2.67 -9.19
CA HIS A 118 -5.46 3.42 -9.66
C HIS A 118 -4.99 3.01 -11.07
N GLY A 119 -5.58 2.00 -11.68
CA GLY A 119 -5.33 1.62 -13.06
C GLY A 119 -3.99 0.93 -13.31
N HIS A 120 -3.35 0.39 -12.27
CA HIS A 120 -2.13 -0.40 -12.47
C HIS A 120 -2.41 -1.71 -13.19
N THR A 121 -1.46 -2.14 -14.01
CA THR A 121 -1.47 -3.50 -14.56
C THR A 121 -1.23 -4.51 -13.45
N TYR A 122 -1.53 -5.77 -13.69
CA TYR A 122 -1.23 -6.86 -12.74
C TYR A 122 0.26 -6.94 -12.45
N GLY A 123 1.10 -6.74 -13.47
CA GLY A 123 2.55 -6.71 -13.31
C GLY A 123 3.03 -5.55 -12.45
N GLU A 124 2.48 -4.35 -12.66
CA GLU A 124 2.80 -3.18 -11.83
C GLU A 124 2.37 -3.37 -10.38
N ALA A 125 1.16 -3.87 -10.15
CA ALA A 125 0.67 -4.17 -8.81
C ALA A 125 1.53 -5.23 -8.12
N ALA A 126 1.93 -6.28 -8.84
CA ALA A 126 2.84 -7.32 -8.35
C ALA A 126 4.19 -6.73 -7.92
N ARG A 127 4.73 -5.82 -8.72
CA ARG A 127 5.99 -5.14 -8.40
C ARG A 127 5.86 -4.27 -7.15
N ILE A 128 4.79 -3.48 -7.03
CA ILE A 128 4.55 -2.63 -5.86
C ILE A 128 4.38 -3.47 -4.59
N MET A 129 3.61 -4.55 -4.68
CA MET A 129 3.33 -5.45 -3.54
C MET A 129 4.47 -6.42 -3.24
N ASP A 130 5.49 -6.47 -4.08
CA ASP A 130 6.59 -7.44 -4.01
C ASP A 130 6.10 -8.89 -3.96
N LEU A 131 5.21 -9.22 -4.87
CA LEU A 131 4.59 -10.53 -5.03
C LEU A 131 4.70 -11.00 -6.48
N PRO A 132 4.68 -12.32 -6.73
CA PRO A 132 4.50 -12.84 -8.09
C PRO A 132 3.16 -12.41 -8.68
N VAL A 133 3.09 -12.24 -10.00
CA VAL A 133 1.85 -11.90 -10.69
C VAL A 133 0.75 -12.92 -10.42
N THR A 134 1.09 -14.21 -10.32
CA THR A 134 0.15 -15.28 -9.98
C THR A 134 -0.52 -15.07 -8.62
N ALA A 135 0.23 -14.61 -7.63
CA ALA A 135 -0.32 -14.27 -6.31
C ALA A 135 -1.29 -13.08 -6.39
N VAL A 136 -0.93 -12.04 -7.13
CA VAL A 136 -1.80 -10.87 -7.34
C VAL A 136 -3.08 -11.28 -8.06
N THR A 137 -2.98 -12.09 -9.10
CA THR A 137 -4.15 -12.63 -9.83
C THR A 137 -5.09 -13.38 -8.89
N ASN A 138 -4.54 -14.23 -8.02
CA ASN A 138 -5.34 -14.96 -7.03
C ASN A 138 -6.01 -14.03 -6.02
N HIS A 139 -5.29 -13.03 -5.52
CA HIS A 139 -5.86 -12.05 -4.61
C HIS A 139 -6.99 -11.24 -5.26
N LEU A 140 -6.82 -10.84 -6.51
CA LEU A 140 -7.85 -10.15 -7.29
C LEU A 140 -9.10 -11.02 -7.48
N THR A 141 -8.92 -12.25 -7.93
CA THR A 141 -10.03 -13.17 -8.19
C THR A 141 -10.84 -13.44 -6.92
N ARG A 142 -10.17 -13.76 -5.83
CA ARG A 142 -10.82 -14.04 -4.54
C ARG A 142 -11.42 -12.78 -3.92
N GLY A 143 -10.73 -11.67 -4.01
CA GLY A 143 -11.21 -10.40 -3.49
C GLY A 143 -12.45 -9.90 -4.20
N LEU A 144 -12.48 -9.96 -5.54
CA LEU A 144 -13.65 -9.58 -6.34
C LEU A 144 -14.85 -10.49 -6.06
N ALA A 145 -14.62 -11.79 -5.89
CA ALA A 145 -15.68 -12.72 -5.52
C ALA A 145 -16.30 -12.39 -4.17
N ARG A 146 -15.47 -12.04 -3.17
CA ARG A 146 -15.96 -11.61 -1.84
C ARG A 146 -16.69 -10.29 -1.89
N LEU A 147 -16.20 -9.32 -2.66
CA LEU A 147 -16.89 -8.04 -2.85
C LEU A 147 -18.26 -8.25 -3.46
N ARG A 148 -18.34 -9.05 -4.51
CA ARG A 148 -19.61 -9.37 -5.17
C ARG A 148 -20.58 -10.02 -4.20
N GLN A 149 -20.16 -11.02 -3.46
CA GLN A 149 -20.96 -11.68 -2.45
C GLN A 149 -21.49 -10.70 -1.41
N PHE A 150 -20.62 -9.83 -0.88
CA PHE A 150 -21.01 -8.83 0.10
C PHE A 150 -22.05 -7.84 -0.45
N MET A 151 -21.89 -7.42 -1.69
CA MET A 151 -22.84 -6.50 -2.33
C MET A 151 -24.20 -7.16 -2.65
N GLU A 152 -24.23 -8.47 -2.87
CA GLU A 152 -25.46 -9.23 -3.12
C GLU A 152 -26.25 -9.55 -1.85
N GLU A 153 -25.60 -9.62 -0.69
CA GLU A 153 -26.23 -9.89 0.62
C GLU A 153 -26.98 -8.69 1.22
N ARG A 154 -27.10 -7.60 0.50
CA ARG A 154 -27.71 -6.35 0.99
C ARG A 154 -29.16 -6.25 0.63
#